data_638bdb95b43ec4ad2e07c534d343f41a
#
_entry.id   638bdb95b43ec4ad2e07c534d343f41a
#
_cell.length_a   1.000
_cell.length_b   1.000
_cell.length_c   1.000
_cell.angle_alpha   90.00
_cell.angle_beta   90.00
_cell.angle_gamma   90.00
#
_symmetry.space_group_name_H-M   'P 1'
#
loop_
_entity.id
_entity.type
_entity.pdbx_description
1 polymer ?
#
loop_
_entity_poly.entity_id
_entity_poly.type
_entity_poly.pdbx_seq_one_letter_code
_entity_poly.pdbx_strand_id
1 'polypeptide(L)'
;MHDHNRQLPTAASLNLAAARAAQKEWSARPIRKRLRLMRELRYLIAAAAPELAAAAAAVNQRPLAEKLVSEVLPLADACKWLERSAVGVLAPRRSGNGRQPFWLRGFSFEVHRQPFGVVLVIGPGNYPLFLPAVQALHALAAGNAVVLKPAPNTSAVAMAFAQLVYDAGFDPALLTILPESIDAARDAIAQGVDKVIFTGSSENGSDVAAELAPHHTPAVMELSGEDAVLVFEDADIDLVARALDFGTRLNGGETCMRPKRLIVVEAVADELLARLQSPGRVEFSIERVADEATAVERAEAADYALGVSIFSRDVAKAQLLAAHIKSGFVLINDLIAPSADPRLPFGGVKKSGFGVTRGAEGLLEMTFPHVVGVRRGKFYRHFDETSAGDAHIFFSYILAAHGRNGTRLGALRKLAGALTRRIRNERAPL
;
A
#
# COMPACT_ATOMS: atom_id res chain seq x y z
N MET A 1 34.03 -22.38 -1.78
CA MET A 1 33.23 -23.62 -1.73
C MET A 1 32.35 -23.50 -0.52
N HIS A 2 31.16 -22.90 -0.69
CA HIS A 2 30.14 -22.89 0.36
C HIS A 2 29.30 -24.17 0.22
N ASP A 3 29.17 -24.84 1.34
CA ASP A 3 28.51 -26.14 1.48
C ASP A 3 27.04 -26.03 1.05
N HIS A 4 26.69 -26.60 -0.11
CA HIS A 4 25.36 -26.52 -0.73
C HIS A 4 24.35 -27.52 -0.14
N ASN A 5 24.62 -28.05 1.05
CA ASN A 5 23.76 -29.06 1.68
C ASN A 5 22.94 -28.51 2.87
N ARG A 6 22.53 -27.21 2.81
CA ARG A 6 21.55 -26.70 3.78
C ARG A 6 20.15 -27.14 3.37
N GLN A 7 19.51 -27.96 4.18
CA GLN A 7 18.10 -28.28 4.02
C GLN A 7 17.29 -26.97 4.06
N LEU A 8 16.50 -26.73 3.02
CA LEU A 8 15.54 -25.62 3.00
C LEU A 8 14.60 -25.71 4.21
N PRO A 9 14.19 -24.59 4.79
CA PRO A 9 13.18 -24.60 5.85
C PRO A 9 11.92 -25.33 5.35
N THR A 10 11.27 -26.08 6.21
CA THR A 10 10.00 -26.76 5.90
C THR A 10 8.83 -25.88 6.33
N ALA A 11 7.73 -25.95 5.57
CA ALA A 11 6.48 -25.28 5.98
C ALA A 11 6.06 -25.75 7.38
N ALA A 12 5.79 -24.81 8.26
CA ALA A 12 5.50 -25.09 9.66
C ALA A 12 4.09 -24.57 10.03
N SER A 13 3.48 -25.22 11.02
CA SER A 13 2.30 -24.64 11.66
C SER A 13 2.68 -23.34 12.40
N LEU A 14 1.76 -22.37 12.40
CA LEU A 14 1.99 -21.09 13.06
C LEU A 14 2.19 -21.26 14.58
N ASN A 15 3.34 -20.82 15.06
CA ASN A 15 3.56 -20.54 16.48
C ASN A 15 3.43 -19.04 16.74
N LEU A 16 2.19 -18.57 16.91
CA LEU A 16 1.89 -17.16 17.07
C LEU A 16 2.59 -16.56 18.31
N ALA A 17 2.74 -17.33 19.38
CA ALA A 17 3.41 -16.85 20.60
C ALA A 17 4.90 -16.57 20.34
N ALA A 18 5.60 -17.44 19.64
CA ALA A 18 7.00 -17.22 19.25
C ALA A 18 7.13 -16.03 18.29
N ALA A 19 6.26 -15.91 17.29
CA ALA A 19 6.24 -14.76 16.37
C ALA A 19 6.03 -13.44 17.12
N ARG A 20 5.10 -13.40 18.09
CA ARG A 20 4.86 -12.19 18.91
C ARG A 20 6.05 -11.85 19.80
N ALA A 21 6.71 -12.84 20.40
CA ALA A 21 7.91 -12.61 21.21
C ALA A 21 9.05 -12.02 20.37
N ALA A 22 9.35 -12.63 19.22
CA ALA A 22 10.35 -12.14 18.29
C ALA A 22 10.00 -10.74 17.75
N GLN A 23 8.74 -10.49 17.42
CA GLN A 23 8.25 -9.19 16.95
C GLN A 23 8.47 -8.09 17.99
N LYS A 24 8.19 -8.36 19.26
CA LYS A 24 8.40 -7.39 20.35
C LYS A 24 9.86 -6.97 20.45
N GLU A 25 10.79 -7.92 20.41
CA GLU A 25 12.22 -7.64 20.40
C GLU A 25 12.64 -6.90 19.13
N TRP A 26 12.12 -7.31 17.97
CA TRP A 26 12.40 -6.70 16.68
C TRP A 26 11.94 -5.26 16.60
N SER A 27 10.72 -4.96 17.03
CA SER A 27 10.16 -3.61 17.03
C SER A 27 10.92 -2.66 17.95
N ALA A 28 11.47 -3.16 19.05
CA ALA A 28 12.30 -2.40 19.97
C ALA A 28 13.69 -2.03 19.38
N ARG A 29 14.15 -2.73 18.34
CA ARG A 29 15.42 -2.39 17.67
C ARG A 29 15.30 -1.07 16.91
N PRO A 30 16.29 -0.15 17.03
CA PRO A 30 16.32 1.06 16.22
C PRO A 30 16.17 0.74 14.72
N ILE A 31 15.34 1.49 14.02
CA ILE A 31 15.06 1.26 12.59
C ILE A 31 16.32 1.11 11.74
N ARG A 32 17.36 1.92 11.99
CA ARG A 32 18.64 1.81 11.26
C ARG A 32 19.33 0.46 11.45
N LYS A 33 19.14 -0.22 12.59
CA LYS A 33 19.65 -1.58 12.82
C LYS A 33 18.85 -2.61 12.03
N ARG A 34 17.52 -2.45 11.96
CA ARG A 34 16.66 -3.30 11.14
C ARG A 34 17.02 -3.20 9.64
N LEU A 35 17.23 -1.97 9.16
CA LEU A 35 17.59 -1.72 7.76
C LEU A 35 18.99 -2.19 7.35
N ARG A 36 19.90 -2.45 8.31
CA ARG A 36 21.17 -3.13 8.00
C ARG A 36 20.94 -4.56 7.53
N LEU A 37 20.07 -5.30 8.20
CA LEU A 37 19.72 -6.65 7.79
C LEU A 37 19.00 -6.66 6.43
N MET A 38 18.16 -5.63 6.16
CA MET A 38 17.53 -5.43 4.85
C MET A 38 18.57 -5.26 3.74
N ARG A 39 19.68 -4.57 4.03
CA ARG A 39 20.81 -4.41 3.09
C ARG A 39 21.52 -5.74 2.83
N GLU A 40 21.80 -6.51 3.88
CA GLU A 40 22.41 -7.84 3.72
C GLU A 40 21.50 -8.74 2.90
N LEU A 41 20.22 -8.74 3.20
CA LEU A 41 19.22 -9.48 2.42
C LEU A 41 19.24 -9.09 0.93
N ARG A 42 19.34 -7.80 0.62
CA ARG A 42 19.45 -7.34 -0.77
C ARG A 42 20.70 -7.88 -1.47
N TYR A 43 21.82 -7.96 -0.77
CA TYR A 43 23.04 -8.55 -1.34
C TYR A 43 22.87 -10.04 -1.60
N LEU A 44 22.23 -10.77 -0.68
CA LEU A 44 21.92 -12.18 -0.84
C LEU A 44 20.91 -12.42 -1.99
N ILE A 45 19.85 -11.61 -2.11
CA ILE A 45 18.92 -11.66 -3.24
C ILE A 45 19.66 -11.45 -4.57
N ALA A 46 20.56 -10.48 -4.63
CA ALA A 46 21.34 -10.22 -5.86
C ALA A 46 22.29 -11.39 -6.19
N ALA A 47 22.91 -11.99 -5.19
CA ALA A 47 23.80 -13.14 -5.39
C ALA A 47 23.05 -14.42 -5.80
N ALA A 48 21.84 -14.64 -5.24
CA ALA A 48 20.98 -15.79 -5.52
C ALA A 48 19.95 -15.50 -6.63
N ALA A 49 20.14 -14.45 -7.44
CA ALA A 49 19.15 -14.06 -8.45
C ALA A 49 18.82 -15.17 -9.47
N PRO A 50 19.80 -15.94 -10.01
CA PRO A 50 19.50 -17.03 -10.91
C PRO A 50 18.65 -18.14 -10.27
N GLU A 51 18.95 -18.50 -9.03
CA GLU A 51 18.26 -19.55 -8.27
C GLU A 51 16.84 -19.14 -7.92
N LEU A 52 16.62 -17.90 -7.46
CA LEU A 52 15.30 -17.34 -7.20
C LEU A 52 14.46 -17.28 -8.48
N ALA A 53 15.04 -16.80 -9.57
CA ALA A 53 14.36 -16.74 -10.85
C ALA A 53 14.02 -18.13 -11.38
N ALA A 54 14.90 -19.12 -11.21
CA ALA A 54 14.64 -20.52 -11.60
C ALA A 54 13.49 -21.12 -10.77
N ALA A 55 13.46 -20.89 -9.46
CA ALA A 55 12.37 -21.33 -8.61
C ALA A 55 11.02 -20.72 -9.03
N ALA A 56 10.99 -19.41 -9.32
CA ALA A 56 9.79 -18.73 -9.80
C ALA A 56 9.38 -19.17 -11.22
N ALA A 57 10.36 -19.44 -12.09
CA ALA A 57 10.11 -19.92 -13.45
C ALA A 57 9.50 -21.33 -13.49
N ALA A 58 9.87 -22.18 -12.54
CA ALA A 58 9.33 -23.53 -12.41
C ALA A 58 7.83 -23.55 -12.09
N VAL A 59 7.28 -22.52 -11.43
CA VAL A 59 5.86 -22.43 -11.05
C VAL A 59 4.95 -22.33 -12.29
N ASN A 60 5.29 -21.45 -13.22
CA ASN A 60 4.43 -21.13 -14.37
C ASN A 60 5.14 -21.25 -15.73
N GLN A 61 6.29 -21.94 -15.76
CA GLN A 61 7.05 -22.28 -16.98
C GLN A 61 7.39 -21.06 -17.86
N ARG A 62 7.85 -19.96 -17.21
CA ARG A 62 8.24 -18.73 -17.91
C ARG A 62 9.75 -18.67 -18.13
N PRO A 63 10.21 -17.90 -19.14
CA PRO A 63 11.63 -17.72 -19.37
C PRO A 63 12.36 -17.15 -18.15
N LEU A 64 13.55 -17.66 -17.86
CA LEU A 64 14.38 -17.20 -16.74
C LEU A 64 14.63 -15.68 -16.79
N ALA A 65 14.93 -15.15 -17.98
CA ALA A 65 15.15 -13.71 -18.18
C ALA A 65 13.91 -12.87 -17.81
N GLU A 66 12.71 -13.36 -18.10
CA GLU A 66 11.46 -12.70 -17.70
C GLU A 66 11.32 -12.66 -16.18
N LYS A 67 11.60 -13.77 -15.48
CA LYS A 67 11.53 -13.83 -14.02
C LYS A 67 12.60 -12.97 -13.34
N LEU A 68 13.78 -12.87 -13.91
CA LEU A 68 14.81 -11.95 -13.41
C LEU A 68 14.32 -10.50 -13.39
N VAL A 69 13.69 -10.04 -14.48
CA VAL A 69 13.25 -8.63 -14.60
C VAL A 69 11.88 -8.35 -13.99
N SER A 70 11.02 -9.34 -13.87
CA SER A 70 9.66 -9.16 -13.36
C SER A 70 9.50 -9.48 -11.87
N GLU A 71 10.40 -10.29 -11.29
CA GLU A 71 10.30 -10.68 -9.89
C GLU A 71 11.56 -10.35 -9.06
N VAL A 72 12.76 -10.73 -9.53
CA VAL A 72 13.96 -10.57 -8.70
C VAL A 72 14.47 -9.13 -8.68
N LEU A 73 14.56 -8.48 -9.85
CA LEU A 73 15.02 -7.10 -9.95
C LEU A 73 14.14 -6.13 -9.13
N PRO A 74 12.80 -6.12 -9.29
CA PRO A 74 11.96 -5.20 -8.51
C PRO A 74 11.98 -5.52 -7.00
N LEU A 75 12.20 -6.77 -6.59
CA LEU A 75 12.38 -7.14 -5.20
C LEU A 75 13.67 -6.54 -4.61
N ALA A 76 14.80 -6.63 -5.34
CA ALA A 76 16.06 -6.02 -4.93
C ALA A 76 15.95 -4.48 -4.87
N ASP A 77 15.24 -3.87 -5.83
CA ASP A 77 14.98 -2.42 -5.83
C ASP A 77 14.09 -2.00 -4.66
N ALA A 78 13.11 -2.81 -4.27
CA ALA A 78 12.29 -2.57 -3.08
C ALA A 78 13.13 -2.58 -1.79
N CYS A 79 14.05 -3.54 -1.62
CA CYS A 79 15.00 -3.53 -0.50
C CYS A 79 15.80 -2.23 -0.47
N LYS A 80 16.36 -1.82 -1.61
CA LYS A 80 17.17 -0.60 -1.74
C LYS A 80 16.36 0.66 -1.43
N TRP A 81 15.11 0.71 -1.83
CA TRP A 81 14.21 1.81 -1.50
C TRP A 81 13.93 1.87 0.00
N LEU A 82 13.62 0.74 0.65
CA LEU A 82 13.40 0.66 2.10
C LEU A 82 14.64 1.14 2.87
N GLU A 83 15.85 0.71 2.49
CA GLU A 83 17.11 1.16 3.11
C GLU A 83 17.25 2.68 3.13
N ARG A 84 16.81 3.35 2.06
CA ARG A 84 16.97 4.79 1.87
C ARG A 84 15.84 5.62 2.47
N SER A 85 14.62 5.11 2.39
CA SER A 85 13.40 5.91 2.61
C SER A 85 12.69 5.59 3.92
N ALA A 86 12.78 4.36 4.45
CA ALA A 86 11.95 3.92 5.57
C ALA A 86 12.18 4.74 6.85
N VAL A 87 13.41 5.23 7.10
CA VAL A 87 13.69 6.11 8.25
C VAL A 87 12.86 7.39 8.20
N GLY A 88 12.78 8.01 7.03
CA GLY A 88 12.01 9.25 6.85
C GLY A 88 10.50 9.01 6.90
N VAL A 89 10.03 7.94 6.25
CA VAL A 89 8.60 7.61 6.19
C VAL A 89 8.05 7.27 7.58
N LEU A 90 8.80 6.51 8.38
CA LEU A 90 8.39 6.08 9.72
C LEU A 90 8.79 7.05 10.85
N ALA A 91 9.42 8.18 10.49
CA ALA A 91 9.83 9.15 11.49
C ALA A 91 8.63 9.71 12.27
N PRO A 92 8.75 9.92 13.57
CA PRO A 92 7.72 10.59 14.36
C PRO A 92 7.46 12.00 13.82
N ARG A 93 6.19 12.35 13.67
CA ARG A 93 5.78 13.72 13.34
C ARG A 93 5.48 14.49 14.62
N ARG A 94 6.14 15.62 14.79
CA ARG A 94 5.88 16.51 15.90
C ARG A 94 4.90 17.60 15.47
N SER A 95 3.88 17.82 16.28
CA SER A 95 3.05 19.00 16.13
C SER A 95 3.84 20.22 16.60
N GLY A 96 4.18 21.11 15.65
CA GLY A 96 4.96 22.31 15.95
C GLY A 96 4.19 23.33 16.77
N ASN A 97 4.89 24.10 17.59
CA ASN A 97 4.35 25.22 18.33
C ASN A 97 3.83 26.29 17.34
N GLY A 98 2.58 26.75 17.53
CA GLY A 98 2.05 27.95 16.89
C GLY A 98 0.83 27.77 15.96
N ARG A 99 0.47 26.55 15.56
CA ARG A 99 -0.75 26.28 14.76
C ARG A 99 -1.85 25.55 15.54
N GLN A 100 -1.61 25.27 16.83
CA GLN A 100 -2.61 24.61 17.66
C GLN A 100 -3.69 25.59 18.10
N PRO A 101 -4.94 25.14 18.31
CA PRO A 101 -5.99 25.96 18.90
C PRO A 101 -5.55 26.59 20.22
N PHE A 102 -5.95 27.86 20.44
CA PHE A 102 -5.53 28.60 21.63
C PHE A 102 -5.85 27.86 22.96
N TRP A 103 -6.98 27.19 23.03
CA TRP A 103 -7.42 26.42 24.21
C TRP A 103 -6.59 25.15 24.47
N LEU A 104 -5.79 24.71 23.47
CA LEU A 104 -4.84 23.61 23.59
C LEU A 104 -3.40 24.09 23.87
N ARG A 105 -3.18 25.36 24.15
CA ARG A 105 -1.84 25.85 24.52
C ARG A 105 -1.29 25.07 25.70
N GLY A 106 0.01 24.77 25.66
CA GLY A 106 0.70 23.96 26.65
C GLY A 106 0.68 22.45 26.38
N PHE A 107 0.01 22.01 25.30
CA PHE A 107 0.15 20.66 24.79
C PHE A 107 1.23 20.57 23.71
N SER A 108 1.99 19.48 23.75
CA SER A 108 2.82 19.03 22.65
C SER A 108 2.38 17.63 22.23
N PHE A 109 2.40 17.36 20.94
CA PHE A 109 1.99 16.06 20.42
C PHE A 109 3.09 15.48 19.56
N GLU A 110 3.31 14.17 19.69
CA GLU A 110 4.09 13.38 18.77
C GLU A 110 3.20 12.28 18.19
N VAL A 111 3.23 12.11 16.87
CA VAL A 111 2.56 11.01 16.18
C VAL A 111 3.64 10.02 15.76
N HIS A 112 3.69 8.91 16.45
CA HIS A 112 4.58 7.79 16.15
C HIS A 112 3.89 6.81 15.18
N ARG A 113 4.69 6.03 14.47
CA ARG A 113 4.22 4.88 13.70
C ARG A 113 4.59 3.62 14.45
N GLN A 114 3.59 2.88 14.92
CA GLN A 114 3.79 1.61 15.60
C GLN A 114 3.42 0.44 14.70
N PRO A 115 4.22 -0.65 14.67
CA PRO A 115 3.87 -1.86 13.92
C PRO A 115 2.59 -2.48 14.48
N PHE A 116 1.81 -3.14 13.62
CA PHE A 116 0.62 -3.87 14.06
C PHE A 116 0.97 -5.04 14.98
N GLY A 117 2.01 -5.79 14.66
CA GLY A 117 2.41 -6.98 15.39
C GLY A 117 2.78 -8.12 14.45
N VAL A 118 1.90 -9.09 14.26
CA VAL A 118 2.07 -10.20 13.33
C VAL A 118 1.20 -9.98 12.09
N VAL A 119 1.81 -9.88 10.91
CA VAL A 119 1.15 -9.65 9.63
C VAL A 119 1.06 -10.95 8.86
N LEU A 120 -0.14 -11.38 8.50
CA LEU A 120 -0.37 -12.49 7.58
C LEU A 120 -0.35 -11.97 6.14
N VAL A 121 0.54 -12.52 5.32
CA VAL A 121 0.61 -12.29 3.87
C VAL A 121 0.09 -13.54 3.15
N ILE A 122 -1.00 -13.40 2.42
CA ILE A 122 -1.56 -14.46 1.57
C ILE A 122 -1.16 -14.13 0.14
N GLY A 123 -0.15 -14.84 -0.36
CA GLY A 123 0.49 -14.57 -1.63
C GLY A 123 -0.26 -15.14 -2.83
N PRO A 124 -0.12 -14.55 -4.04
CA PRO A 124 -0.69 -15.03 -5.28
C PRO A 124 0.22 -16.03 -5.99
N GLY A 125 -0.34 -16.74 -6.99
CA GLY A 125 0.41 -17.71 -7.79
C GLY A 125 1.11 -17.13 -9.02
N ASN A 126 0.65 -15.98 -9.51
CA ASN A 126 1.16 -15.39 -10.77
C ASN A 126 2.54 -14.71 -10.64
N TYR A 127 2.80 -14.06 -9.51
CA TYR A 127 4.11 -13.50 -9.14
C TYR A 127 4.51 -14.05 -7.77
N PRO A 128 4.94 -15.32 -7.71
CA PRO A 128 5.07 -16.05 -6.45
C PRO A 128 6.22 -15.58 -5.57
N LEU A 129 7.19 -14.85 -6.12
CA LEU A 129 8.31 -14.27 -5.38
C LEU A 129 8.06 -12.81 -5.05
N PHE A 130 7.89 -11.93 -6.06
CA PHE A 130 7.93 -10.49 -5.90
C PHE A 130 6.82 -9.98 -4.97
N LEU A 131 5.57 -10.34 -5.27
CA LEU A 131 4.44 -9.75 -4.54
C LEU A 131 4.44 -10.12 -3.05
N PRO A 132 4.50 -11.41 -2.65
CA PRO A 132 4.51 -11.74 -1.23
C PRO A 132 5.79 -11.30 -0.53
N ALA A 133 6.95 -11.36 -1.20
CA ALA A 133 8.22 -10.94 -0.59
C ALA A 133 8.27 -9.44 -0.36
N VAL A 134 7.83 -8.58 -1.31
CA VAL A 134 7.84 -7.14 -1.11
C VAL A 134 6.89 -6.71 0.03
N GLN A 135 5.75 -7.37 0.19
CA GLN A 135 4.83 -7.15 1.30
C GLN A 135 5.48 -7.57 2.64
N ALA A 136 6.15 -8.72 2.67
CA ALA A 136 6.91 -9.18 3.84
C ALA A 136 8.05 -8.21 4.21
N LEU A 137 8.79 -7.70 3.21
CA LEU A 137 9.87 -6.72 3.44
C LEU A 137 9.36 -5.41 4.06
N HIS A 138 8.22 -4.90 3.60
CA HIS A 138 7.60 -3.70 4.17
C HIS A 138 7.15 -3.94 5.62
N ALA A 139 6.54 -5.10 5.90
CA ALA A 139 6.14 -5.48 7.25
C ALA A 139 7.34 -5.62 8.20
N LEU A 140 8.40 -6.31 7.78
CA LEU A 140 9.64 -6.45 8.56
C LEU A 140 10.33 -5.10 8.79
N ALA A 141 10.43 -4.24 7.77
CA ALA A 141 11.03 -2.92 7.88
C ALA A 141 10.26 -2.04 8.88
N ALA A 142 8.93 -2.14 8.89
CA ALA A 142 8.07 -1.43 9.86
C ALA A 142 8.20 -1.96 11.29
N GLY A 143 8.71 -3.18 11.49
CA GLY A 143 8.91 -3.78 12.80
C GLY A 143 7.90 -4.86 13.17
N ASN A 144 7.18 -5.40 12.19
CA ASN A 144 6.27 -6.55 12.37
C ASN A 144 7.04 -7.86 12.22
N ALA A 145 6.45 -8.95 12.72
CA ALA A 145 6.70 -10.30 12.25
C ALA A 145 5.75 -10.63 11.10
N VAL A 146 6.12 -11.59 10.28
CA VAL A 146 5.37 -11.98 9.08
C VAL A 146 5.06 -13.47 9.12
N VAL A 147 3.83 -13.79 8.78
CA VAL A 147 3.37 -15.14 8.48
C VAL A 147 3.01 -15.14 7.00
N LEU A 148 3.70 -15.92 6.18
CA LEU A 148 3.48 -15.94 4.74
C LEU A 148 2.84 -17.26 4.35
N LYS A 149 1.65 -17.20 3.79
CA LYS A 149 0.94 -18.32 3.19
C LYS A 149 1.12 -18.27 1.67
N PRO A 150 1.94 -19.16 1.08
CA PRO A 150 2.16 -19.21 -0.35
C PRO A 150 0.93 -19.71 -1.11
N ALA A 151 0.80 -19.35 -2.37
CA ALA A 151 -0.22 -19.92 -3.25
C ALA A 151 0.08 -21.42 -3.53
N PRO A 152 -0.88 -22.20 -4.07
CA PRO A 152 -0.62 -23.56 -4.50
C PRO A 152 0.58 -23.65 -5.45
N ASN A 153 1.46 -24.63 -5.23
CA ASN A 153 2.70 -24.89 -5.98
C ASN A 153 3.78 -23.81 -5.88
N THR A 154 3.72 -22.90 -4.90
CA THR A 154 4.70 -21.80 -4.76
C THR A 154 5.54 -21.90 -3.48
N SER A 155 5.38 -22.94 -2.65
CA SER A 155 6.14 -23.11 -1.41
C SER A 155 7.65 -23.11 -1.60
N ALA A 156 8.15 -23.71 -2.67
CA ALA A 156 9.59 -23.75 -2.94
C ALA A 156 10.17 -22.33 -3.11
N VAL A 157 9.45 -21.43 -3.78
CA VAL A 157 9.84 -20.02 -3.96
C VAL A 157 9.82 -19.29 -2.63
N ALA A 158 8.76 -19.46 -1.85
CA ALA A 158 8.62 -18.84 -0.53
C ALA A 158 9.71 -19.31 0.44
N MET A 159 10.06 -20.59 0.41
CA MET A 159 11.12 -21.17 1.23
C MET A 159 12.50 -20.66 0.82
N ALA A 160 12.79 -20.56 -0.48
CA ALA A 160 14.04 -19.99 -0.98
C ALA A 160 14.20 -18.54 -0.52
N PHE A 161 13.14 -17.73 -0.58
CA PHE A 161 13.14 -16.37 -0.05
C PHE A 161 13.36 -16.35 1.47
N ALA A 162 12.64 -17.18 2.23
CA ALA A 162 12.77 -17.25 3.69
C ALA A 162 14.20 -17.62 4.13
N GLN A 163 14.86 -18.55 3.41
CA GLN A 163 16.23 -18.92 3.69
C GLN A 163 17.17 -17.70 3.58
N LEU A 164 17.01 -16.86 2.53
CA LEU A 164 17.81 -15.66 2.39
C LEU A 164 17.54 -14.64 3.50
N VAL A 165 16.31 -14.55 3.99
CA VAL A 165 15.95 -13.71 5.14
C VAL A 165 16.70 -14.19 6.40
N TYR A 166 16.72 -15.50 6.64
CA TYR A 166 17.44 -16.07 7.80
C TYR A 166 18.97 -15.91 7.66
N ASP A 167 19.50 -16.12 6.48
CA ASP A 167 20.93 -15.95 6.19
C ASP A 167 21.38 -14.48 6.31
N ALA A 168 20.46 -13.52 6.08
CA ALA A 168 20.71 -12.11 6.34
C ALA A 168 20.74 -11.75 7.84
N GLY A 169 20.42 -12.69 8.73
CA GLY A 169 20.48 -12.54 10.18
C GLY A 169 19.17 -12.12 10.85
N PHE A 170 18.03 -12.24 10.15
CA PHE A 170 16.72 -12.09 10.80
C PHE A 170 16.45 -13.34 11.65
N ASP A 171 15.80 -13.13 12.80
CA ASP A 171 15.31 -14.24 13.61
C ASP A 171 14.29 -15.07 12.81
N PRO A 172 14.42 -16.40 12.71
CA PRO A 172 13.47 -17.23 11.98
C PRO A 172 12.01 -17.07 12.43
N ALA A 173 11.76 -16.74 13.70
CA ALA A 173 10.41 -16.49 14.20
C ALA A 173 9.79 -15.17 13.67
N LEU A 174 10.57 -14.31 12.99
CA LEU A 174 10.07 -13.11 12.33
C LEU A 174 9.46 -13.38 10.95
N LEU A 175 9.74 -14.53 10.33
CA LEU A 175 9.15 -14.94 9.07
C LEU A 175 8.82 -16.43 9.12
N THR A 176 7.55 -16.74 9.20
CA THR A 176 7.06 -18.14 9.17
C THR A 176 6.38 -18.40 7.83
N ILE A 177 6.77 -19.47 7.14
CA ILE A 177 6.09 -19.94 5.93
C ILE A 177 5.08 -21.01 6.30
N LEU A 178 3.80 -20.75 5.99
CA LEU A 178 2.71 -21.70 6.21
C LEU A 178 2.62 -22.73 5.07
N PRO A 179 1.90 -23.85 5.29
CA PRO A 179 1.43 -24.70 4.20
C PRO A 179 0.57 -23.92 3.19
N GLU A 180 0.50 -24.42 1.96
CA GLU A 180 -0.26 -23.80 0.86
C GLU A 180 -1.79 -23.89 1.03
N SER A 181 -2.27 -24.71 1.96
CA SER A 181 -3.71 -24.95 2.16
C SER A 181 -4.45 -23.68 2.58
N ILE A 182 -5.72 -23.59 2.21
CA ILE A 182 -6.60 -22.49 2.64
C ILE A 182 -6.77 -22.53 4.16
N ASP A 183 -6.88 -23.72 4.74
CA ASP A 183 -7.06 -23.91 6.19
C ASP A 183 -5.90 -23.31 6.99
N ALA A 184 -4.67 -23.36 6.47
CA ALA A 184 -3.52 -22.74 7.13
C ALA A 184 -3.67 -21.22 7.27
N ALA A 185 -4.30 -20.55 6.29
CA ALA A 185 -4.61 -19.10 6.39
C ALA A 185 -5.76 -18.86 7.38
N ARG A 186 -6.82 -19.68 7.33
CA ARG A 186 -7.96 -19.61 8.25
C ARG A 186 -7.54 -19.81 9.70
N ASP A 187 -6.71 -20.80 9.95
CA ASP A 187 -6.15 -21.06 11.27
C ASP A 187 -5.30 -19.88 11.77
N ALA A 188 -4.52 -19.25 10.91
CA ALA A 188 -3.74 -18.06 11.27
C ALA A 188 -4.65 -16.88 11.62
N ILE A 189 -5.73 -16.66 10.87
CA ILE A 189 -6.74 -15.63 11.17
C ILE A 189 -7.43 -15.92 12.50
N ALA A 190 -7.87 -17.17 12.71
CA ALA A 190 -8.54 -17.61 13.94
C ALA A 190 -7.64 -17.51 15.19
N GLN A 191 -6.32 -17.72 15.04
CA GLN A 191 -5.34 -17.51 16.12
C GLN A 191 -5.13 -16.02 16.46
N GLY A 192 -5.55 -15.09 15.61
CA GLY A 192 -5.55 -13.66 15.88
C GLY A 192 -4.28 -12.95 15.41
N VAL A 193 -3.94 -13.05 14.12
CA VAL A 193 -2.98 -12.16 13.47
C VAL A 193 -3.49 -10.71 13.48
N ASP A 194 -2.56 -9.74 13.47
CA ASP A 194 -2.90 -8.34 13.73
C ASP A 194 -3.22 -7.54 12.44
N LYS A 195 -2.83 -8.03 11.28
CA LYS A 195 -3.16 -7.47 9.95
C LYS A 195 -3.06 -8.57 8.90
N VAL A 196 -3.87 -8.44 7.85
CA VAL A 196 -3.81 -9.34 6.69
C VAL A 196 -3.54 -8.54 5.42
N ILE A 197 -2.68 -9.08 4.56
CA ILE A 197 -2.48 -8.62 3.18
C ILE A 197 -2.83 -9.79 2.29
N PHE A 198 -3.85 -9.60 1.49
CA PHE A 198 -4.33 -10.60 0.55
C PHE A 198 -4.11 -10.13 -0.89
N THR A 199 -3.52 -10.98 -1.72
CA THR A 199 -3.41 -10.77 -3.16
C THR A 199 -4.01 -11.96 -3.89
N GLY A 200 -5.07 -11.74 -4.67
CA GLY A 200 -5.77 -12.82 -5.36
C GLY A 200 -7.02 -12.39 -6.13
N SER A 201 -7.95 -13.32 -6.37
CA SER A 201 -9.22 -13.01 -7.01
C SER A 201 -10.15 -12.20 -6.11
N SER A 202 -11.08 -11.45 -6.71
CA SER A 202 -12.07 -10.68 -5.95
C SER A 202 -13.02 -11.57 -5.16
N GLU A 203 -13.32 -12.75 -5.66
CA GLU A 203 -14.13 -13.76 -4.97
C GLU A 203 -13.44 -14.24 -3.67
N ASN A 204 -12.21 -14.75 -3.78
CA ASN A 204 -11.44 -15.17 -2.61
C ASN A 204 -11.16 -14.02 -1.63
N GLY A 205 -10.99 -12.78 -2.14
CA GLY A 205 -10.83 -11.60 -1.31
C GLY A 205 -12.09 -11.30 -0.48
N SER A 206 -13.27 -11.52 -1.05
CA SER A 206 -14.53 -11.37 -0.32
C SER A 206 -14.65 -12.39 0.80
N ASP A 207 -14.25 -13.65 0.55
CA ASP A 207 -14.25 -14.71 1.58
C ASP A 207 -13.29 -14.37 2.72
N VAL A 208 -12.06 -13.96 2.40
CA VAL A 208 -11.07 -13.52 3.40
C VAL A 208 -11.60 -12.34 4.20
N ALA A 209 -12.21 -11.34 3.54
CA ALA A 209 -12.77 -10.18 4.24
C ALA A 209 -13.90 -10.57 5.20
N ALA A 210 -14.73 -11.53 4.81
CA ALA A 210 -15.79 -12.06 5.67
C ALA A 210 -15.20 -12.78 6.91
N GLU A 211 -14.13 -13.54 6.76
CA GLU A 211 -13.44 -14.20 7.87
C GLU A 211 -12.75 -13.21 8.83
N LEU A 212 -12.28 -12.06 8.34
CA LEU A 212 -11.64 -11.02 9.16
C LEU A 212 -12.63 -10.18 9.96
N ALA A 213 -13.86 -10.04 9.48
CA ALA A 213 -14.85 -9.14 10.07
C ALA A 213 -15.14 -9.41 11.56
N PRO A 214 -15.34 -10.65 12.04
CA PRO A 214 -15.58 -10.94 13.46
C PRO A 214 -14.40 -10.54 14.37
N HIS A 215 -13.19 -10.50 13.84
CA HIS A 215 -11.97 -10.19 14.58
C HIS A 215 -11.59 -8.71 14.51
N HIS A 216 -12.27 -7.91 13.67
CA HIS A 216 -11.92 -6.53 13.36
C HIS A 216 -10.46 -6.38 12.86
N THR A 217 -9.91 -7.42 12.23
CA THR A 217 -8.53 -7.41 11.74
C THR A 217 -8.43 -6.54 10.49
N PRO A 218 -7.60 -5.48 10.49
CA PRO A 218 -7.43 -4.63 9.32
C PRO A 218 -6.74 -5.38 8.18
N ALA A 219 -7.12 -5.05 6.95
CA ALA A 219 -6.56 -5.71 5.77
C ALA A 219 -6.16 -4.73 4.67
N VAL A 220 -5.30 -5.21 3.77
CA VAL A 220 -5.09 -4.69 2.42
C VAL A 220 -5.52 -5.79 1.46
N MET A 221 -6.36 -5.44 0.50
CA MET A 221 -6.89 -6.38 -0.50
C MET A 221 -6.43 -5.93 -1.88
N GLU A 222 -5.49 -6.66 -2.47
CA GLU A 222 -5.08 -6.50 -3.88
C GLU A 222 -5.80 -7.55 -4.70
N LEU A 223 -6.82 -7.12 -5.43
CA LEU A 223 -7.73 -8.02 -6.11
C LEU A 223 -7.57 -7.95 -7.65
N SER A 224 -8.45 -8.65 -8.36
CA SER A 224 -8.45 -8.68 -9.82
C SER A 224 -8.61 -7.29 -10.43
N GLY A 225 -8.07 -7.11 -11.64
CA GLY A 225 -8.26 -5.93 -12.48
C GLY A 225 -8.95 -6.28 -13.80
N GLU A 226 -9.62 -5.31 -14.39
CA GLU A 226 -10.11 -5.30 -15.77
C GLU A 226 -9.57 -4.08 -16.50
N ASP A 227 -8.23 -4.01 -16.58
CA ASP A 227 -7.53 -2.81 -16.99
C ASP A 227 -7.87 -2.42 -18.44
N ALA A 228 -8.19 -1.14 -18.59
CA ALA A 228 -8.51 -0.55 -19.89
C ALA A 228 -7.30 0.15 -20.49
N VAL A 229 -7.15 0.03 -21.80
CA VAL A 229 -6.23 0.83 -22.61
C VAL A 229 -7.06 1.77 -23.47
N LEU A 230 -6.93 3.08 -23.23
CA LEU A 230 -7.59 4.14 -23.98
C LEU A 230 -6.64 4.65 -25.05
N VAL A 231 -7.11 4.66 -26.29
CA VAL A 231 -6.33 5.11 -27.46
C VAL A 231 -7.03 6.32 -28.06
N PHE A 232 -6.40 7.50 -27.89
CA PHE A 232 -6.92 8.75 -28.40
C PHE A 232 -6.56 8.94 -29.89
N GLU A 233 -7.21 9.86 -30.57
CA GLU A 233 -7.05 10.05 -32.01
C GLU A 233 -5.63 10.42 -32.45
N ASP A 234 -4.87 11.09 -31.57
CA ASP A 234 -3.48 11.51 -31.81
C ASP A 234 -2.42 10.49 -31.35
N ALA A 235 -2.83 9.32 -30.89
CA ALA A 235 -1.92 8.30 -30.37
C ALA A 235 -0.92 7.81 -31.41
N ASP A 236 0.26 7.39 -30.93
CA ASP A 236 1.22 6.66 -31.76
C ASP A 236 0.78 5.20 -31.84
N ILE A 237 0.19 4.83 -32.97
CA ILE A 237 -0.43 3.52 -33.19
C ILE A 237 0.61 2.38 -33.13
N ASP A 238 1.85 2.63 -33.60
CA ASP A 238 2.93 1.64 -33.51
C ASP A 238 3.35 1.40 -32.06
N LEU A 239 3.40 2.45 -31.25
CA LEU A 239 3.65 2.33 -29.81
C LEU A 239 2.52 1.56 -29.12
N VAL A 240 1.26 1.88 -29.40
CA VAL A 240 0.09 1.19 -28.85
C VAL A 240 0.13 -0.30 -29.19
N ALA A 241 0.37 -0.65 -30.46
CA ALA A 241 0.41 -2.04 -30.88
C ALA A 241 1.51 -2.84 -30.16
N ARG A 242 2.71 -2.25 -30.00
CA ARG A 242 3.82 -2.86 -29.25
C ARG A 242 3.49 -3.00 -27.75
N ALA A 243 2.88 -1.98 -27.15
CA ALA A 243 2.50 -2.00 -25.74
C ALA A 243 1.43 -3.07 -25.48
N LEU A 244 0.40 -3.17 -26.30
CA LEU A 244 -0.62 -4.22 -26.20
C LEU A 244 -0.04 -5.61 -26.37
N ASP A 245 0.87 -5.80 -27.34
CA ASP A 245 1.57 -7.07 -27.52
C ASP A 245 2.40 -7.45 -26.29
N PHE A 246 3.14 -6.51 -25.74
CA PHE A 246 3.88 -6.70 -24.48
C PHE A 246 2.95 -7.05 -23.31
N GLY A 247 1.91 -6.24 -23.06
CA GLY A 247 1.04 -6.38 -21.89
C GLY A 247 0.21 -7.67 -21.91
N THR A 248 -0.16 -8.15 -23.07
CA THR A 248 -0.90 -9.42 -23.22
C THR A 248 -0.02 -10.65 -23.10
N ARG A 249 1.29 -10.55 -23.41
CA ARG A 249 2.24 -11.67 -23.29
C ARG A 249 2.96 -11.75 -21.97
N LEU A 250 3.14 -10.60 -21.29
CA LEU A 250 3.88 -10.54 -20.02
C LEU A 250 3.32 -11.54 -19.02
N ASN A 251 4.21 -12.35 -18.46
CA ASN A 251 3.85 -13.43 -17.52
C ASN A 251 2.75 -14.37 -18.06
N GLY A 252 2.74 -14.60 -19.39
CA GLY A 252 1.73 -15.43 -20.07
C GLY A 252 0.31 -14.87 -20.02
N GLY A 253 0.16 -13.57 -19.81
CA GLY A 253 -1.13 -12.93 -19.67
C GLY A 253 -1.73 -13.05 -18.24
N GLU A 254 -0.99 -13.58 -17.28
CA GLU A 254 -1.45 -13.74 -15.89
C GLU A 254 -1.17 -12.52 -15.01
N THR A 255 -0.76 -11.39 -15.61
CA THR A 255 -0.56 -10.12 -14.88
C THR A 255 -1.93 -9.51 -14.53
N CYS A 256 -2.10 -9.07 -13.28
CA CYS A 256 -3.36 -8.47 -12.81
C CYS A 256 -3.74 -7.21 -13.62
N MET A 257 -2.75 -6.40 -14.02
CA MET A 257 -2.89 -5.21 -14.87
C MET A 257 -2.84 -5.53 -16.39
N ARG A 258 -3.03 -6.77 -16.79
CA ARG A 258 -3.09 -7.11 -18.20
C ARG A 258 -4.21 -6.33 -18.89
N PRO A 259 -3.97 -5.74 -20.08
CA PRO A 259 -5.04 -5.16 -20.90
C PRO A 259 -6.17 -6.16 -21.14
N LYS A 260 -7.36 -5.88 -20.67
CA LYS A 260 -8.57 -6.68 -20.88
C LYS A 260 -9.61 -5.93 -21.70
N ARG A 261 -9.51 -4.60 -21.76
CA ARG A 261 -10.40 -3.72 -22.48
C ARG A 261 -9.59 -2.74 -23.33
N LEU A 262 -9.84 -2.70 -24.62
CA LEU A 262 -9.29 -1.70 -25.54
C LEU A 262 -10.43 -0.73 -25.89
N ILE A 263 -10.30 0.52 -25.50
CA ILE A 263 -11.26 1.59 -25.78
C ILE A 263 -10.57 2.57 -26.74
N VAL A 264 -10.97 2.58 -27.98
CA VAL A 264 -10.28 3.31 -29.06
C VAL A 264 -11.22 4.32 -29.71
N VAL A 265 -10.69 5.54 -29.92
CA VAL A 265 -11.41 6.57 -30.69
C VAL A 265 -11.56 6.12 -32.13
N GLU A 266 -12.76 6.27 -32.68
CA GLU A 266 -13.16 5.76 -34.01
C GLU A 266 -12.18 6.14 -35.12
N ALA A 267 -11.63 7.37 -35.08
CA ALA A 267 -10.73 7.91 -36.08
C ALA A 267 -9.46 7.07 -36.31
N VAL A 268 -9.00 6.33 -35.32
CA VAL A 268 -7.76 5.52 -35.40
C VAL A 268 -8.01 4.02 -35.19
N ALA A 269 -9.26 3.62 -35.01
CA ALA A 269 -9.63 2.24 -34.71
C ALA A 269 -9.22 1.26 -35.77
N ASP A 270 -9.54 1.54 -37.05
CA ASP A 270 -9.23 0.62 -38.17
C ASP A 270 -7.72 0.48 -38.37
N GLU A 271 -6.97 1.56 -38.27
CA GLU A 271 -5.50 1.54 -38.37
C GLU A 271 -4.90 0.68 -37.24
N LEU A 272 -5.33 0.88 -35.99
CA LEU A 272 -4.86 0.08 -34.86
C LEU A 272 -5.20 -1.41 -35.02
N LEU A 273 -6.46 -1.71 -35.38
CA LEU A 273 -6.91 -3.10 -35.52
C LEU A 273 -6.17 -3.83 -36.64
N ALA A 274 -5.84 -3.15 -37.76
CA ALA A 274 -4.99 -3.70 -38.80
C ALA A 274 -3.59 -4.11 -38.31
N ARG A 275 -3.01 -3.32 -37.32
CA ARG A 275 -1.71 -3.62 -36.68
C ARG A 275 -1.78 -4.78 -35.68
N LEU A 276 -2.96 -5.05 -35.12
CA LEU A 276 -3.17 -6.05 -34.09
C LEU A 276 -3.42 -7.48 -34.63
N GLN A 277 -3.45 -7.71 -35.91
CA GLN A 277 -3.76 -9.01 -36.57
C GLN A 277 -2.63 -10.05 -36.49
N SER A 278 -2.00 -10.25 -35.33
CA SER A 278 -1.00 -11.30 -35.11
C SER A 278 -1.62 -12.54 -34.47
N PRO A 279 -1.31 -13.77 -34.99
CA PRO A 279 -1.80 -15.02 -34.41
C PRO A 279 -1.32 -15.22 -32.98
N GLY A 280 -2.19 -15.72 -32.09
CA GLY A 280 -1.84 -16.16 -30.73
C GLY A 280 -1.95 -15.11 -29.63
N ARG A 281 -2.65 -14.00 -29.86
CA ARG A 281 -2.91 -12.99 -28.81
C ARG A 281 -3.98 -13.43 -27.81
N VAL A 282 -3.76 -13.08 -26.56
CA VAL A 282 -4.78 -13.18 -25.51
C VAL A 282 -5.89 -12.18 -25.84
N GLU A 283 -7.14 -12.62 -25.82
CA GLU A 283 -8.30 -11.79 -26.14
C GLU A 283 -8.48 -10.63 -25.16
N PHE A 284 -8.79 -9.46 -25.69
CA PHE A 284 -9.33 -8.31 -24.98
C PHE A 284 -10.59 -7.80 -25.69
N SER A 285 -11.52 -7.23 -24.95
CA SER A 285 -12.70 -6.61 -25.57
C SER A 285 -12.30 -5.31 -26.26
N ILE A 286 -12.93 -5.02 -27.41
CA ILE A 286 -12.67 -3.81 -28.18
C ILE A 286 -13.95 -2.98 -28.19
N GLU A 287 -13.82 -1.74 -27.79
CA GLU A 287 -14.91 -0.75 -27.79
C GLU A 287 -14.45 0.47 -28.60
N ARG A 288 -15.20 0.82 -29.65
CA ARG A 288 -14.98 2.03 -30.42
C ARG A 288 -15.84 3.16 -29.84
N VAL A 289 -15.26 4.33 -29.68
CA VAL A 289 -15.92 5.49 -29.10
C VAL A 289 -15.74 6.73 -29.97
N ALA A 290 -16.65 7.68 -29.87
CA ALA A 290 -16.64 8.86 -30.70
C ALA A 290 -15.47 9.82 -30.39
N ASP A 291 -15.12 9.93 -29.10
CA ASP A 291 -14.12 10.88 -28.61
C ASP A 291 -13.46 10.39 -27.29
N GLU A 292 -12.46 11.14 -26.86
CA GLU A 292 -11.68 10.81 -25.65
C GLU A 292 -12.49 10.96 -24.35
N ALA A 293 -13.44 11.88 -24.30
CA ALA A 293 -14.30 12.05 -23.13
C ALA A 293 -15.18 10.81 -22.92
N THR A 294 -15.73 10.29 -24.00
CA THR A 294 -16.48 9.01 -23.99
C THR A 294 -15.56 7.85 -23.62
N ALA A 295 -14.30 7.83 -24.07
CA ALA A 295 -13.34 6.79 -23.68
C ALA A 295 -13.12 6.78 -22.16
N VAL A 296 -12.94 7.95 -21.56
CA VAL A 296 -12.78 8.12 -20.09
C VAL A 296 -14.04 7.68 -19.36
N GLU A 297 -15.23 8.08 -19.82
CA GLU A 297 -16.50 7.66 -19.23
C GLU A 297 -16.64 6.12 -19.23
N ARG A 298 -16.33 5.48 -20.35
CA ARG A 298 -16.36 4.02 -20.46
C ARG A 298 -15.35 3.31 -19.54
N ALA A 299 -14.16 3.88 -19.37
CA ALA A 299 -13.18 3.36 -18.42
C ALA A 299 -13.68 3.50 -16.97
N GLU A 300 -14.25 4.65 -16.62
CA GLU A 300 -14.77 4.93 -15.28
C GLU A 300 -15.98 4.08 -14.91
N ALA A 301 -16.83 3.72 -15.87
CA ALA A 301 -18.01 2.89 -15.65
C ALA A 301 -17.70 1.43 -15.25
N ALA A 302 -16.44 0.99 -15.33
CA ALA A 302 -16.06 -0.38 -14.97
C ALA A 302 -16.21 -0.63 -13.47
N ASP A 303 -16.57 -1.87 -13.12
CA ASP A 303 -16.63 -2.35 -11.74
C ASP A 303 -15.24 -2.50 -11.08
N TYR A 304 -14.23 -2.80 -11.90
CA TYR A 304 -12.83 -2.93 -11.50
C TYR A 304 -12.05 -1.66 -11.82
N ALA A 305 -11.08 -1.33 -10.98
CA ALA A 305 -10.27 -0.13 -11.15
C ALA A 305 -8.87 -0.32 -10.51
N LEU A 306 -8.10 -1.23 -11.08
CA LEU A 306 -6.70 -1.45 -10.71
C LEU A 306 -5.79 -0.52 -11.50
N GLY A 307 -5.84 -0.58 -12.83
CA GLY A 307 -5.06 0.26 -13.71
C GLY A 307 -5.81 0.70 -14.97
N VAL A 308 -5.38 1.83 -15.53
CA VAL A 308 -5.79 2.35 -16.84
C VAL A 308 -4.56 2.88 -17.55
N SER A 309 -4.43 2.62 -18.85
CA SER A 309 -3.40 3.22 -19.68
C SER A 309 -4.03 4.13 -20.73
N ILE A 310 -3.45 5.32 -20.95
CA ILE A 310 -3.91 6.30 -21.95
C ILE A 310 -2.77 6.51 -22.94
N PHE A 311 -3.04 6.37 -24.23
CA PHE A 311 -2.09 6.67 -25.28
C PHE A 311 -2.53 7.92 -26.05
N SER A 312 -1.68 8.94 -26.04
CA SER A 312 -1.90 10.24 -26.69
C SER A 312 -0.56 10.98 -26.85
N ARG A 313 -0.38 11.72 -27.92
CA ARG A 313 0.75 12.64 -28.07
C ARG A 313 0.56 13.92 -27.26
N ASP A 314 -0.67 14.34 -27.03
CA ASP A 314 -1.00 15.45 -26.12
C ASP A 314 -1.03 14.96 -24.67
N VAL A 315 0.17 14.87 -24.07
CA VAL A 315 0.34 14.43 -22.68
C VAL A 315 -0.40 15.33 -21.69
N ALA A 316 -0.50 16.64 -21.97
CA ALA A 316 -1.18 17.57 -21.08
C ALA A 316 -2.69 17.31 -21.04
N LYS A 317 -3.32 17.10 -22.20
CA LYS A 317 -4.71 16.71 -22.32
C LYS A 317 -4.97 15.36 -21.64
N ALA A 318 -4.10 14.37 -21.89
CA ALA A 318 -4.19 13.05 -21.27
C ALA A 318 -4.10 13.13 -19.73
N GLN A 319 -3.23 13.98 -19.15
CA GLN A 319 -3.14 14.19 -17.70
C GLN A 319 -4.42 14.81 -17.12
N LEU A 320 -5.02 15.78 -17.82
CA LEU A 320 -6.28 16.38 -17.38
C LEU A 320 -7.41 15.34 -17.35
N LEU A 321 -7.50 14.51 -18.38
CA LEU A 321 -8.51 13.46 -18.48
C LEU A 321 -8.25 12.32 -17.45
N ALA A 322 -7.00 11.97 -17.22
CA ALA A 322 -6.61 10.98 -16.20
C ALA A 322 -7.12 11.34 -14.79
N ALA A 323 -7.22 12.63 -14.47
CA ALA A 323 -7.73 13.11 -13.18
C ALA A 323 -9.21 12.75 -12.93
N HIS A 324 -9.96 12.43 -13.99
CA HIS A 324 -11.36 12.01 -13.90
C HIS A 324 -11.53 10.49 -13.76
N ILE A 325 -10.44 9.71 -13.82
CA ILE A 325 -10.48 8.25 -13.74
C ILE A 325 -10.18 7.83 -12.30
N LYS A 326 -11.14 7.18 -11.65
CA LYS A 326 -10.98 6.59 -10.33
C LYS A 326 -10.35 5.20 -10.47
N SER A 327 -9.02 5.15 -10.48
CA SER A 327 -8.23 3.92 -10.58
C SER A 327 -7.02 3.99 -9.65
N GLY A 328 -6.47 2.83 -9.28
CA GLY A 328 -5.24 2.76 -8.50
C GLY A 328 -4.02 3.30 -9.25
N PHE A 329 -3.97 3.05 -10.55
CA PHE A 329 -2.92 3.52 -11.45
C PHE A 329 -3.51 4.09 -12.74
N VAL A 330 -2.99 5.23 -13.19
CA VAL A 330 -3.21 5.72 -14.56
C VAL A 330 -1.84 6.00 -15.17
N LEU A 331 -1.54 5.33 -16.29
CA LEU A 331 -0.29 5.47 -17.02
C LEU A 331 -0.54 6.18 -18.35
N ILE A 332 0.35 7.07 -18.75
CA ILE A 332 0.27 7.77 -20.04
C ILE A 332 1.44 7.32 -20.91
N ASN A 333 1.12 6.81 -22.10
CA ASN A 333 2.05 6.27 -23.09
C ASN A 333 2.92 5.10 -22.57
N ASP A 334 2.42 4.39 -21.56
CA ASP A 334 3.05 3.18 -21.02
C ASP A 334 1.98 2.28 -20.39
N LEU A 335 2.34 1.04 -20.05
CA LEU A 335 1.48 0.12 -19.34
C LEU A 335 2.29 -0.86 -18.47
N ILE A 336 1.75 -1.30 -17.36
CA ILE A 336 2.25 -2.31 -16.41
C ILE A 336 3.62 -1.98 -15.82
N ALA A 337 4.70 -1.93 -16.63
CA ALA A 337 6.09 -1.88 -16.15
C ALA A 337 6.38 -0.78 -15.12
N PRO A 338 5.90 0.47 -15.28
CA PRO A 338 6.12 1.51 -14.28
C PRO A 338 5.52 1.20 -12.92
N SER A 339 4.52 0.32 -12.86
CA SER A 339 3.93 -0.11 -11.58
C SER A 339 4.89 -0.90 -10.68
N ALA A 340 6.03 -1.37 -11.21
CA ALA A 340 7.08 -2.04 -10.43
C ALA A 340 8.01 -1.07 -9.68
N ASP A 341 7.90 0.25 -9.91
CA ASP A 341 8.71 1.24 -9.21
C ASP A 341 8.45 1.17 -7.68
N PRO A 342 9.48 0.90 -6.86
CA PRO A 342 9.30 0.73 -5.42
C PRO A 342 8.93 2.02 -4.67
N ARG A 343 9.01 3.17 -5.35
CA ARG A 343 8.60 4.47 -4.78
C ARG A 343 7.10 4.69 -4.80
N LEU A 344 6.40 3.97 -5.68
CA LEU A 344 4.98 4.18 -5.94
C LEU A 344 4.13 3.22 -5.11
N PRO A 345 3.03 3.71 -4.50
CA PRO A 345 2.04 2.84 -3.90
C PRO A 345 1.35 2.02 -5.00
N PHE A 346 0.93 0.82 -4.67
CA PHE A 346 0.17 -0.04 -5.56
C PHE A 346 -1.06 -0.58 -4.84
N GLY A 347 -2.20 -0.49 -5.49
CA GLY A 347 -3.47 -0.99 -5.00
C GLY A 347 -4.60 -0.57 -5.91
N GLY A 348 -5.73 -1.25 -5.82
CA GLY A 348 -6.92 -0.97 -6.60
C GLY A 348 -8.00 -0.28 -5.77
N VAL A 349 -9.05 0.16 -6.46
CA VAL A 349 -10.30 0.64 -5.85
C VAL A 349 -11.50 -0.12 -6.47
N LYS A 350 -12.71 0.14 -6.03
CA LYS A 350 -13.92 -0.60 -6.44
C LYS A 350 -13.73 -2.11 -6.17
N LYS A 351 -14.09 -2.99 -7.11
CA LYS A 351 -13.89 -4.45 -6.98
C LYS A 351 -12.42 -4.90 -7.10
N SER A 352 -11.49 -3.98 -7.42
CA SER A 352 -10.05 -4.28 -7.40
C SER A 352 -9.42 -4.19 -6.02
N GLY A 353 -10.20 -3.91 -4.98
CA GLY A 353 -9.77 -4.00 -3.60
C GLY A 353 -9.67 -2.67 -2.88
N PHE A 354 -8.89 -2.66 -1.79
CA PHE A 354 -8.66 -1.49 -0.96
C PHE A 354 -7.33 -1.60 -0.19
N GLY A 355 -6.85 -0.46 0.29
CA GLY A 355 -5.51 -0.34 0.83
C GLY A 355 -4.46 -0.32 -0.26
N VAL A 356 -3.20 -0.17 0.11
CA VAL A 356 -2.08 -0.13 -0.82
C VAL A 356 -0.88 -0.89 -0.28
N THR A 357 -0.08 -1.41 -1.17
CA THR A 357 1.25 -1.96 -0.89
C THR A 357 2.31 -1.09 -1.56
N ARG A 358 3.57 -1.28 -1.19
CA ARG A 358 4.73 -0.55 -1.74
C ARG A 358 4.70 0.97 -1.52
N GLY A 359 5.77 1.64 -1.86
CA GLY A 359 5.91 3.07 -1.63
C GLY A 359 5.85 3.47 -0.15
N ALA A 360 5.77 4.76 0.09
CA ALA A 360 5.64 5.32 1.42
C ALA A 360 4.30 4.94 2.07
N GLU A 361 3.24 4.97 1.29
CA GLU A 361 1.89 4.63 1.70
C GLU A 361 1.80 3.15 2.10
N GLY A 362 2.35 2.23 1.30
CA GLY A 362 2.38 0.80 1.63
C GLY A 362 3.25 0.49 2.85
N LEU A 363 4.33 1.26 3.09
CA LEU A 363 5.09 1.12 4.33
C LEU A 363 4.29 1.61 5.54
N LEU A 364 3.53 2.69 5.39
CA LEU A 364 2.65 3.21 6.43
C LEU A 364 1.46 2.26 6.73
N GLU A 365 0.98 1.53 5.72
CA GLU A 365 -0.03 0.47 5.88
C GLU A 365 0.41 -0.66 6.83
N MET A 366 1.71 -0.85 7.04
CA MET A 366 2.25 -1.82 8.01
C MET A 366 2.28 -1.28 9.44
N THR A 367 1.74 -0.09 9.68
CA THR A 367 1.77 0.59 10.97
C THR A 367 0.46 1.31 11.25
N PHE A 368 0.18 1.56 12.53
CA PHE A 368 -0.90 2.46 12.93
C PHE A 368 -0.35 3.72 13.60
N PRO A 369 -1.06 4.86 13.50
CA PRO A 369 -0.66 6.09 14.17
C PRO A 369 -0.89 5.98 15.68
N HIS A 370 0.15 6.25 16.47
CA HIS A 370 0.11 6.31 17.92
C HIS A 370 0.42 7.74 18.37
N VAL A 371 -0.54 8.40 18.99
CA VAL A 371 -0.41 9.79 19.40
C VAL A 371 -0.05 9.86 20.89
N VAL A 372 1.10 10.48 21.17
CA VAL A 372 1.51 10.78 22.52
C VAL A 372 1.37 12.28 22.77
N GLY A 373 0.45 12.67 23.65
CA GLY A 373 0.21 14.05 24.03
C GLY A 373 0.78 14.35 25.40
N VAL A 374 1.56 15.43 25.51
CA VAL A 374 2.13 15.89 26.78
C VAL A 374 1.64 17.30 27.07
N ARG A 375 0.98 17.49 28.22
CA ARG A 375 0.65 18.81 28.70
C ARG A 375 1.71 19.31 29.70
N ARG A 376 2.23 20.49 29.41
CA ARG A 376 3.12 21.21 30.31
C ARG A 376 2.40 22.42 30.89
N GLY A 377 2.39 22.57 32.19
CA GLY A 377 1.74 23.70 32.89
C GLY A 377 0.74 23.25 33.97
N LYS A 378 0.25 24.21 34.75
CA LYS A 378 -0.62 23.95 35.92
C LYS A 378 -2.11 24.27 35.65
N PHE A 379 -2.48 24.69 34.43
CA PHE A 379 -3.86 25.10 34.13
C PHE A 379 -4.61 23.97 33.41
N TYR A 380 -5.61 23.41 34.09
CA TYR A 380 -6.43 22.30 33.64
C TYR A 380 -7.92 22.67 33.56
N ARG A 381 -8.22 23.93 33.19
CA ARG A 381 -9.60 24.46 33.17
C ARG A 381 -10.60 23.67 32.32
N HIS A 382 -10.15 22.83 31.43
CA HIS A 382 -11.01 21.93 30.66
C HIS A 382 -11.55 20.76 31.51
N PHE A 383 -11.07 20.59 32.73
CA PHE A 383 -11.62 19.65 33.73
C PHE A 383 -12.68 20.30 34.62
N ASP A 384 -12.78 21.65 34.61
CA ASP A 384 -13.77 22.35 35.41
C ASP A 384 -15.16 22.13 34.80
N GLU A 385 -16.19 21.99 35.64
CA GLU A 385 -17.57 21.93 35.21
C GLU A 385 -17.95 23.24 34.50
N THR A 386 -18.68 23.08 33.37
CA THR A 386 -19.17 24.23 32.63
C THR A 386 -20.46 24.77 33.27
N SER A 387 -20.52 26.07 33.44
CA SER A 387 -21.71 26.77 33.93
C SER A 387 -22.48 27.46 32.80
N ALA A 388 -23.73 27.84 33.07
CA ALA A 388 -24.52 28.59 32.08
C ALA A 388 -23.84 29.93 31.67
N GLY A 389 -23.04 30.53 32.57
CA GLY A 389 -22.29 31.74 32.27
C GLY A 389 -21.13 31.54 31.28
N ASP A 390 -20.64 30.32 31.15
CA ASP A 390 -19.52 30.01 30.24
C ASP A 390 -19.96 30.00 28.77
N ALA A 391 -21.25 29.82 28.52
CA ALA A 391 -21.77 29.84 27.14
C ALA A 391 -21.41 31.13 26.36
N HIS A 392 -21.44 32.29 27.05
CA HIS A 392 -21.03 33.56 26.45
C HIS A 392 -19.54 33.62 26.14
N ILE A 393 -18.71 33.04 27.01
CA ILE A 393 -17.25 32.97 26.81
C ILE A 393 -16.95 32.09 25.58
N PHE A 394 -17.53 30.90 25.53
CA PHE A 394 -17.32 29.99 24.42
C PHE A 394 -17.84 30.53 23.10
N PHE A 395 -19.05 31.11 23.09
CA PHE A 395 -19.59 31.76 21.88
C PHE A 395 -18.71 32.90 21.40
N SER A 396 -18.27 33.78 22.30
CA SER A 396 -17.38 34.87 21.95
C SER A 396 -16.03 34.36 21.44
N TYR A 397 -15.48 33.29 22.02
CA TYR A 397 -14.27 32.63 21.52
C TYR A 397 -14.46 32.05 20.11
N ILE A 398 -15.55 31.34 19.86
CA ILE A 398 -15.86 30.75 18.55
C ILE A 398 -15.93 31.87 17.51
N LEU A 399 -16.66 32.96 17.78
CA LEU A 399 -16.74 34.10 16.86
C LEU A 399 -15.39 34.79 16.65
N ALA A 400 -14.59 34.93 17.69
CA ALA A 400 -13.27 35.53 17.60
C ALA A 400 -12.29 34.68 16.76
N ALA A 401 -12.36 33.35 16.91
CA ALA A 401 -11.47 32.42 16.24
C ALA A 401 -11.91 32.14 14.78
N HIS A 402 -13.22 32.02 14.53
CA HIS A 402 -13.79 31.46 13.30
C HIS A 402 -14.79 32.38 12.58
N GLY A 403 -15.16 33.53 13.19
CA GLY A 403 -16.09 34.48 12.58
C GLY A 403 -15.47 35.20 11.36
N ARG A 404 -16.33 35.86 10.56
CA ARG A 404 -15.88 36.74 9.47
C ARG A 404 -15.10 37.94 10.04
N ASN A 405 -14.18 38.52 9.28
CA ASN A 405 -13.29 39.59 9.74
C ASN A 405 -14.01 40.78 10.42
N GLY A 406 -15.20 41.17 9.93
CA GLY A 406 -16.00 42.25 10.56
C GLY A 406 -16.57 41.94 11.95
N THR A 407 -16.79 40.65 12.27
CA THR A 407 -17.35 40.22 13.55
C THR A 407 -16.28 39.85 14.59
N ARG A 408 -15.07 39.52 14.16
CA ARG A 408 -13.97 39.01 15.01
C ARG A 408 -13.53 40.03 16.06
N LEU A 409 -13.39 41.30 15.68
CA LEU A 409 -12.91 42.37 16.58
C LEU A 409 -13.90 42.62 17.73
N GLY A 410 -15.20 42.65 17.41
CA GLY A 410 -16.28 42.76 18.41
C GLY A 410 -16.33 41.53 19.34
N ALA A 411 -16.14 40.34 18.79
CA ALA A 411 -16.10 39.11 19.54
C ALA A 411 -14.89 39.04 20.49
N LEU A 412 -13.72 39.50 20.09
CA LEU A 412 -12.52 39.59 20.93
C LEU A 412 -12.74 40.53 22.14
N ARG A 413 -13.37 41.69 21.93
CA ARG A 413 -13.73 42.62 23.01
C ARG A 413 -14.72 41.98 23.99
N LYS A 414 -15.74 41.29 23.49
CA LYS A 414 -16.71 40.57 24.33
C LYS A 414 -16.06 39.44 25.13
N LEU A 415 -15.16 38.69 24.52
CA LEU A 415 -14.39 37.62 25.15
C LEU A 415 -13.51 38.14 26.28
N ALA A 416 -12.77 39.23 26.04
CA ALA A 416 -11.93 39.87 27.04
C ALA A 416 -12.76 40.36 28.24
N GLY A 417 -13.92 41.01 28.01
CA GLY A 417 -14.82 41.47 29.05
C GLY A 417 -15.47 40.31 29.84
N ALA A 418 -15.78 39.21 29.21
CA ALA A 418 -16.35 38.02 29.86
C ALA A 418 -15.30 37.30 30.75
N LEU A 419 -14.07 37.17 30.26
CA LEU A 419 -12.97 36.61 31.04
C LEU A 419 -12.62 37.47 32.28
N THR A 420 -12.60 38.79 32.10
CA THR A 420 -12.33 39.70 33.22
C THR A 420 -13.40 39.59 34.32
N ARG A 421 -14.67 39.49 33.96
CA ARG A 421 -15.79 39.29 34.92
C ARG A 421 -15.66 37.97 35.64
N ARG A 422 -15.34 36.88 34.95
CA ARG A 422 -15.17 35.57 35.57
C ARG A 422 -14.03 35.58 36.60
N ILE A 423 -12.87 36.14 36.27
CA ILE A 423 -11.72 36.24 37.17
C ILE A 423 -12.07 37.07 38.42
N ARG A 424 -12.91 38.11 38.27
CA ARG A 424 -13.35 38.96 39.38
C ARG A 424 -14.30 38.23 40.33
N ASN A 425 -15.21 37.44 39.79
CA ASN A 425 -16.15 36.62 40.56
C ASN A 425 -15.45 35.45 41.27
N GLU A 426 -14.42 34.87 40.69
CA GLU A 426 -13.59 33.82 41.35
C GLU A 426 -12.68 34.37 42.46
N ARG A 427 -12.45 35.69 42.55
CA ARG A 427 -11.65 36.37 43.56
C ARG A 427 -12.46 37.08 44.65
N ALA A 428 -13.78 37.12 44.50
CA ALA A 428 -14.63 37.66 45.56
C ALA A 428 -14.67 36.66 46.74
N PRO A 429 -14.31 37.06 47.97
CA PRO A 429 -14.45 36.16 49.09
C PRO A 429 -15.94 35.88 49.34
N LEU A 430 -16.25 34.64 49.73
CA LEU A 430 -17.57 34.20 50.22
C LEU A 430 -17.98 34.98 51.43
#